data_bd6b3010173a23b2cd2636758950d4a4
#
_entry.id   bd6b3010173a23b2cd2636758950d4a4
#
_cell.length_a   1.000
_cell.length_b   1.000
_cell.length_c   1.000
_cell.angle_alpha   90.00
_cell.angle_beta   90.00
_cell.angle_gamma   90.00
#
_symmetry.space_group_name_H-M   'P 1'
#
loop_
_entity.id
_entity.type
_entity.pdbx_description
1 polymer ?
#
loop_
_entity_poly.entity_id
_entity_poly.type
_entity_poly.pdbx_seq_one_letter_code
_entity_poly.pdbx_strand_id
1 'polypeptide(L)'
;AGKRQEGANYTGTCLLTASGRRARYPVAMSTYCDFAPGHPVHGPYHDHEYGVPTRDESALFERLILEINQAGLSWETILKKRDGFQRAYSGFDVDAVATYDDAERMRLLADPGIIRNRLKVDAAIHNAQAIRALRDSHGGFADWLDAHALLDGTLRDRAAWVKLFKKSFRFTGGEIVGEFLMSLGYLPGAHRVDCPAHQRIVKLKPVWMQHPL
;
A
#
# COMPACT_ATOMS: atom_id res chain seq x y z
N ALA A 1 9.39 20.11 -29.31
CA ALA A 1 8.12 19.43 -29.56
C ALA A 1 7.95 18.33 -28.50
N GLY A 2 7.27 18.66 -27.39
CA GLY A 2 7.03 17.72 -26.29
C GLY A 2 5.76 16.92 -26.55
N LYS A 3 5.87 15.61 -26.58
CA LYS A 3 4.71 14.71 -26.55
C LYS A 3 4.17 14.64 -25.11
N ARG A 4 2.95 15.11 -24.89
CA ARG A 4 2.18 14.82 -23.68
C ARG A 4 1.77 13.35 -23.72
N GLN A 5 2.11 12.59 -22.67
CA GLN A 5 1.50 11.29 -22.43
C GLN A 5 0.10 11.53 -21.85
N GLU A 6 -0.90 11.06 -22.56
CA GLU A 6 -2.29 11.05 -22.12
C GLU A 6 -2.45 10.05 -20.97
N GLY A 7 -2.91 10.55 -19.84
CA GLY A 7 -3.33 9.71 -18.72
C GLY A 7 -4.61 8.98 -19.09
N ALA A 8 -4.60 7.67 -19.00
CA ALA A 8 -5.78 6.83 -19.25
C ALA A 8 -6.83 7.07 -18.16
N ASN A 9 -7.89 7.81 -18.50
CA ASN A 9 -9.10 7.92 -17.70
C ASN A 9 -9.93 6.64 -17.90
N TYR A 10 -10.01 5.80 -16.88
CA TYR A 10 -10.87 4.63 -16.87
C TYR A 10 -12.27 5.00 -16.38
N THR A 11 -13.21 5.17 -17.33
CA THR A 11 -14.64 5.21 -17.03
C THR A 11 -15.19 3.78 -17.11
N GLY A 12 -15.52 3.18 -15.97
CA GLY A 12 -16.08 1.84 -15.90
C GLY A 12 -17.53 1.80 -16.38
N THR A 13 -17.81 0.96 -17.37
CA THR A 13 -19.15 0.65 -17.86
C THR A 13 -19.79 -0.43 -16.97
N CYS A 14 -20.95 -0.12 -16.38
CA CYS A 14 -21.72 -1.02 -15.52
C CYS A 14 -22.40 -2.11 -16.37
N LEU A 15 -22.07 -3.39 -16.15
CA LEU A 15 -22.80 -4.54 -16.69
C LEU A 15 -23.81 -5.05 -15.66
N LEU A 16 -25.10 -5.07 -16.05
CA LEU A 16 -26.19 -5.65 -15.27
C LEU A 16 -26.16 -7.18 -15.35
N THR A 17 -26.17 -7.86 -14.22
CA THR A 17 -26.38 -9.31 -14.18
C THR A 17 -27.87 -9.64 -14.25
N ALA A 18 -28.22 -10.80 -14.82
CA ALA A 18 -29.61 -11.25 -15.08
C ALA A 18 -30.50 -11.44 -13.84
N SER A 19 -30.02 -11.18 -12.64
CA SER A 19 -30.77 -11.36 -11.37
C SER A 19 -31.16 -10.04 -10.69
N GLY A 20 -30.93 -8.90 -11.29
CA GLY A 20 -31.40 -7.58 -10.77
C GLY A 20 -30.83 -7.14 -9.42
N ARG A 21 -29.88 -7.86 -8.83
CA ARG A 21 -29.20 -7.43 -7.63
C ARG A 21 -27.98 -6.61 -8.01
N ARG A 22 -27.95 -5.36 -7.59
CA ARG A 22 -26.75 -4.51 -7.70
C ARG A 22 -25.63 -5.17 -6.92
N ALA A 23 -24.58 -5.65 -7.60
CA ALA A 23 -23.32 -5.95 -6.93
C ALA A 23 -22.87 -4.64 -6.26
N ARG A 24 -22.72 -4.64 -4.96
CA ARG A 24 -22.41 -3.44 -4.16
C ARG A 24 -20.98 -2.93 -4.37
N TYR A 25 -20.20 -3.59 -5.23
CA TYR A 25 -18.89 -3.13 -5.69
C TYR A 25 -18.81 -3.24 -7.20
N PRO A 26 -18.48 -2.15 -7.91
CA PRO A 26 -17.86 -2.31 -9.18
C PRO A 26 -16.50 -2.98 -8.90
N VAL A 27 -16.38 -4.28 -9.21
CA VAL A 27 -15.07 -4.92 -9.30
C VAL A 27 -14.34 -4.17 -10.40
N ALA A 28 -13.53 -3.19 -10.04
CA ALA A 28 -12.56 -2.63 -10.96
C ALA A 28 -11.70 -3.83 -11.40
N MET A 29 -11.84 -4.26 -12.64
CA MET A 29 -11.03 -5.35 -13.18
C MET A 29 -9.58 -4.90 -13.08
N SER A 30 -8.84 -5.46 -12.14
CA SER A 30 -7.43 -5.13 -11.95
C SER A 30 -6.67 -5.69 -13.16
N THR A 31 -6.22 -4.82 -14.03
CA THR A 31 -5.34 -5.18 -15.14
C THR A 31 -4.00 -5.74 -14.65
N TYR A 32 -3.68 -5.53 -13.36
CA TYR A 32 -2.46 -6.07 -12.74
C TYR A 32 -2.44 -7.60 -12.78
N CYS A 33 -3.56 -8.27 -12.56
CA CYS A 33 -3.66 -9.72 -12.68
C CYS A 33 -3.51 -10.26 -14.12
N ASP A 34 -3.54 -9.40 -15.13
CA ASP A 34 -3.40 -9.84 -16.52
C ASP A 34 -1.93 -9.95 -16.96
N PHE A 35 -1.04 -9.15 -16.39
CA PHE A 35 0.36 -9.13 -16.81
C PHE A 35 1.36 -9.51 -15.71
N ALA A 36 1.01 -9.39 -14.43
CA ALA A 36 1.94 -9.64 -13.33
C ALA A 36 2.29 -11.13 -13.13
N PRO A 37 1.36 -12.09 -13.27
CA PRO A 37 1.69 -13.51 -13.12
C PRO A 37 2.81 -13.94 -14.10
N GLY A 38 3.86 -14.57 -13.55
CA GLY A 38 5.01 -15.00 -14.33
C GLY A 38 5.98 -13.87 -14.77
N HIS A 39 5.65 -12.61 -14.52
CA HIS A 39 6.56 -11.50 -14.79
C HIS A 39 7.73 -11.51 -13.80
N PRO A 40 9.01 -11.39 -14.24
CA PRO A 40 10.17 -11.57 -13.35
C PRO A 40 10.23 -10.56 -12.21
N VAL A 41 9.68 -9.36 -12.39
CA VAL A 41 9.68 -8.30 -11.37
C VAL A 41 8.37 -8.24 -10.61
N HIS A 42 7.23 -8.28 -11.32
CA HIS A 42 5.91 -8.13 -10.71
C HIS A 42 5.37 -9.43 -10.11
N GLY A 43 5.73 -10.59 -10.69
CA GLY A 43 5.18 -11.88 -10.30
C GLY A 43 5.35 -12.19 -8.80
N PRO A 44 6.56 -12.11 -8.24
CA PRO A 44 6.76 -12.39 -6.82
C PRO A 44 5.88 -11.54 -5.90
N TYR A 45 5.78 -10.22 -6.16
CA TYR A 45 4.93 -9.33 -5.38
C TYR A 45 3.44 -9.65 -5.57
N HIS A 46 2.99 -9.80 -6.82
CA HIS A 46 1.61 -10.15 -7.15
C HIS A 46 1.18 -11.46 -6.50
N ASP A 47 2.02 -12.50 -6.61
CA ASP A 47 1.63 -13.85 -6.22
C ASP A 47 1.72 -14.10 -4.70
N HIS A 48 2.59 -13.39 -3.99
CA HIS A 48 2.93 -13.72 -2.62
C HIS A 48 2.74 -12.59 -1.60
N GLU A 49 2.54 -11.34 -2.07
CA GLU A 49 2.51 -10.21 -1.17
C GLU A 49 1.26 -9.31 -1.33
N TYR A 50 0.87 -9.01 -2.56
CA TYR A 50 -0.24 -8.08 -2.81
C TYR A 50 -1.57 -8.68 -2.35
N GLY A 51 -2.23 -8.02 -1.39
CA GLY A 51 -3.45 -8.50 -0.76
C GLY A 51 -3.25 -9.49 0.40
N VAL A 52 -2.02 -9.93 0.67
CA VAL A 52 -1.69 -10.86 1.75
C VAL A 52 -1.53 -10.11 3.07
N PRO A 53 -2.36 -10.42 4.10
CA PRO A 53 -2.24 -9.80 5.41
C PRO A 53 -0.87 -10.09 6.06
N THR A 54 -0.32 -9.10 6.74
CA THR A 54 0.86 -9.24 7.57
C THR A 54 0.73 -8.37 8.82
N ARG A 55 1.35 -8.80 9.92
CA ARG A 55 1.46 -8.02 11.17
C ARG A 55 2.90 -7.61 11.45
N ASP A 56 3.85 -8.04 10.63
CA ASP A 56 5.24 -7.65 10.75
C ASP A 56 5.41 -6.15 10.53
N GLU A 57 5.90 -5.43 11.54
CA GLU A 57 5.95 -3.97 11.52
C GLU A 57 6.92 -3.45 10.46
N SER A 58 8.04 -4.13 10.23
CA SER A 58 9.00 -3.77 9.19
C SER A 58 8.40 -3.95 7.80
N ALA A 59 7.65 -5.03 7.57
CA ALA A 59 6.94 -5.26 6.31
C ALA A 59 5.81 -4.24 6.09
N LEU A 60 5.07 -3.88 7.13
CA LEU A 60 4.06 -2.81 7.08
C LEU A 60 4.69 -1.46 6.73
N PHE A 61 5.79 -1.14 7.38
CA PHE A 61 6.52 0.10 7.14
C PHE A 61 7.12 0.11 5.73
N GLU A 62 7.76 -0.99 5.30
CA GLU A 62 8.26 -1.14 3.93
C GLU A 62 7.15 -0.84 2.90
N ARG A 63 6.01 -1.52 3.00
CA ARG A 63 4.91 -1.33 2.05
C ARG A 63 4.44 0.12 1.99
N LEU A 64 4.27 0.78 3.14
CA LEU A 64 3.90 2.18 3.16
C LEU A 64 4.92 3.08 2.45
N ILE A 65 6.21 2.84 2.69
CA ILE A 65 7.28 3.64 2.07
C ILE A 65 7.42 3.36 0.57
N LEU A 66 7.23 2.13 0.13
CA LEU A 66 7.25 1.79 -1.29
C LEU A 66 6.09 2.47 -2.04
N GLU A 67 4.88 2.47 -1.48
CA GLU A 67 3.72 3.17 -2.05
C GLU A 67 3.93 4.70 -2.10
N ILE A 68 4.48 5.29 -1.05
CA ILE A 68 4.86 6.72 -1.06
C ILE A 68 5.87 7.00 -2.19
N ASN A 69 6.84 6.10 -2.40
CA ASN A 69 7.85 6.30 -3.41
C ASN A 69 7.34 6.06 -4.83
N GLN A 70 6.29 5.26 -5.00
CA GLN A 70 5.65 5.03 -6.29
C GLN A 70 4.97 6.29 -6.84
N ALA A 71 4.54 7.22 -6.01
CA ALA A 71 3.87 8.44 -6.47
C ALA A 71 4.69 9.16 -7.57
N GLY A 72 4.13 9.21 -8.78
CA GLY A 72 4.76 9.78 -9.99
C GLY A 72 5.73 8.85 -10.73
N LEU A 73 5.81 7.56 -10.35
CA LEU A 73 6.68 6.55 -10.96
C LEU A 73 5.90 5.25 -11.25
N SER A 74 6.48 4.37 -12.06
CA SER A 74 5.90 3.03 -12.27
C SER A 74 6.21 2.13 -11.06
N TRP A 75 5.27 1.21 -10.75
CA TRP A 75 5.48 0.21 -9.71
C TRP A 75 6.71 -0.68 -10.00
N GLU A 76 6.94 -1.01 -11.27
CA GLU A 76 8.14 -1.75 -11.68
C GLU A 76 9.44 -1.05 -11.28
N THR A 77 9.49 0.29 -11.40
CA THR A 77 10.66 1.07 -10.95
C THR A 77 10.90 0.89 -9.45
N ILE A 78 9.84 0.88 -8.66
CA ILE A 78 9.92 0.70 -7.20
C ILE A 78 10.36 -0.71 -6.85
N LEU A 79 9.74 -1.73 -7.44
CA LEU A 79 10.12 -3.13 -7.21
C LEU A 79 11.59 -3.41 -7.58
N LYS A 80 12.07 -2.88 -8.70
CA LYS A 80 13.49 -3.00 -9.09
C LYS A 80 14.47 -2.33 -8.11
N LYS A 81 14.00 -1.35 -7.34
CA LYS A 81 14.81 -0.65 -6.32
C LYS A 81 14.59 -1.16 -4.90
N ARG A 82 13.73 -2.18 -4.71
CA ARG A 82 13.32 -2.66 -3.38
C ARG A 82 14.50 -3.03 -2.49
N ASP A 83 15.46 -3.78 -3.03
CA ASP A 83 16.69 -4.14 -2.28
C ASP A 83 17.53 -2.91 -1.90
N GLY A 84 17.52 -1.88 -2.75
CA GLY A 84 18.14 -0.59 -2.46
C GLY A 84 17.42 0.10 -1.30
N PHE A 85 16.10 0.12 -1.31
CA PHE A 85 15.30 0.66 -0.21
C PHE A 85 15.55 -0.11 1.10
N GLN A 86 15.56 -1.44 1.08
CA GLN A 86 15.82 -2.25 2.26
C GLN A 86 17.19 -1.92 2.88
N ARG A 87 18.25 -1.84 2.07
CA ARG A 87 19.56 -1.44 2.56
C ARG A 87 19.58 -0.01 3.09
N ALA A 88 19.01 0.93 2.36
CA ALA A 88 19.04 2.34 2.68
C ALA A 88 18.28 2.68 3.97
N TYR A 89 17.18 1.99 4.23
CA TYR A 89 16.32 2.19 5.40
C TYR A 89 16.50 1.11 6.48
N SER A 90 17.70 0.54 6.62
CA SER A 90 18.05 -0.42 7.69
C SER A 90 17.09 -1.60 7.78
N GLY A 91 16.71 -2.20 6.64
CA GLY A 91 15.71 -3.28 6.61
C GLY A 91 14.32 -2.87 7.02
N PHE A 92 14.02 -1.57 6.96
CA PHE A 92 12.77 -0.96 7.46
C PHE A 92 12.54 -1.15 8.96
N ASP A 93 13.63 -1.27 9.72
CA ASP A 93 13.57 -1.18 11.18
C ASP A 93 13.06 0.20 11.60
N VAL A 94 11.89 0.20 12.23
CA VAL A 94 11.18 1.44 12.62
C VAL A 94 11.99 2.24 13.63
N ASP A 95 12.66 1.57 14.58
CA ASP A 95 13.44 2.26 15.60
C ASP A 95 14.67 2.92 15.01
N ALA A 96 15.37 2.21 14.13
CA ALA A 96 16.53 2.77 13.43
C ALA A 96 16.13 3.99 12.58
N VAL A 97 15.10 3.86 11.73
CA VAL A 97 14.68 4.94 10.82
C VAL A 97 14.11 6.14 11.59
N ALA A 98 13.41 5.91 12.70
CA ALA A 98 12.86 6.98 13.53
C ALA A 98 13.94 7.89 14.17
N THR A 99 15.19 7.40 14.26
CA THR A 99 16.33 8.16 14.81
C THR A 99 17.18 8.85 13.74
N TYR A 100 16.86 8.69 12.45
CA TYR A 100 17.64 9.30 11.38
C TYR A 100 17.67 10.84 11.49
N ASP A 101 18.88 11.37 11.49
CA ASP A 101 19.18 12.79 11.56
C ASP A 101 19.46 13.42 10.18
N ASP A 102 20.05 14.60 10.15
CA ASP A 102 20.41 15.28 8.90
C ASP A 102 21.54 14.58 8.13
N ALA A 103 22.45 13.90 8.81
CA ALA A 103 23.52 13.13 8.15
C ALA A 103 22.89 11.92 7.41
N GLU A 104 21.97 11.22 8.04
CA GLU A 104 21.20 10.14 7.41
C GLU A 104 20.34 10.62 6.24
N ARG A 105 19.69 11.79 6.38
CA ARG A 105 18.96 12.41 5.25
C ARG A 105 19.87 12.69 4.06
N MET A 106 21.05 13.24 4.30
CA MET A 106 22.03 13.49 3.22
C MET A 106 22.49 12.19 2.57
N ARG A 107 22.76 11.13 3.39
CA ARG A 107 23.11 9.81 2.88
C ARG A 107 22.02 9.26 1.96
N LEU A 108 20.76 9.29 2.40
CA LEU A 108 19.61 8.82 1.61
C LEU A 108 19.44 9.62 0.30
N LEU A 109 19.60 10.92 0.34
CA LEU A 109 19.48 11.79 -0.85
C LEU A 109 20.64 11.59 -1.84
N ALA A 110 21.78 11.07 -1.40
CA ALA A 110 22.91 10.73 -2.25
C ALA A 110 22.81 9.28 -2.81
N ASP A 111 21.98 8.41 -2.23
CA ASP A 111 21.91 6.99 -2.60
C ASP A 111 21.18 6.77 -3.94
N PRO A 112 21.86 6.29 -5.01
CA PRO A 112 21.21 5.98 -6.29
C PRO A 112 20.30 4.74 -6.22
N GLY A 113 20.39 3.93 -5.16
CA GLY A 113 19.58 2.74 -4.94
C GLY A 113 18.12 3.04 -4.64
N ILE A 114 17.79 4.28 -4.23
CA ILE A 114 16.44 4.69 -3.88
C ILE A 114 15.93 5.85 -4.75
N ILE A 115 14.72 6.35 -4.47
CA ILE A 115 14.18 7.57 -5.07
C ILE A 115 14.66 8.77 -4.25
N ARG A 116 15.58 9.55 -4.81
CA ARG A 116 16.21 10.71 -4.18
C ARG A 116 15.27 11.93 -4.20
N ASN A 117 14.24 11.87 -3.36
CA ASN A 117 13.26 12.95 -3.21
C ASN A 117 13.16 13.34 -1.73
N ARG A 118 13.52 14.59 -1.41
CA ARG A 118 13.58 15.09 -0.04
C ARG A 118 12.25 14.93 0.71
N LEU A 119 11.14 15.27 0.07
CA LEU A 119 9.82 15.17 0.72
C LEU A 119 9.45 13.72 1.08
N LYS A 120 9.85 12.75 0.23
CA LYS A 120 9.61 11.33 0.48
C LYS A 120 10.53 10.78 1.57
N VAL A 121 11.80 11.23 1.61
CA VAL A 121 12.75 10.88 2.68
C VAL A 121 12.28 11.44 4.01
N ASP A 122 11.90 12.72 4.06
CA ASP A 122 11.37 13.35 5.28
C ASP A 122 10.07 12.68 5.74
N ALA A 123 9.22 12.27 4.81
CA ALA A 123 8.00 11.51 5.12
C ALA A 123 8.31 10.15 5.71
N ALA A 124 9.32 9.42 5.20
CA ALA A 124 9.72 8.12 5.71
C ALA A 124 10.17 8.21 7.19
N ILE A 125 11.05 9.17 7.50
CA ILE A 125 11.54 9.38 8.86
C ILE A 125 10.39 9.77 9.81
N HIS A 126 9.55 10.72 9.40
CA HIS A 126 8.38 11.11 10.18
C HIS A 126 7.41 9.95 10.41
N ASN A 127 7.16 9.14 9.39
CA ASN A 127 6.24 8.02 9.48
C ASN A 127 6.79 6.91 10.39
N ALA A 128 8.11 6.66 10.40
CA ALA A 128 8.74 5.77 11.36
C ALA A 128 8.54 6.27 12.80
N GLN A 129 8.73 7.56 13.06
CA GLN A 129 8.46 8.17 14.37
C GLN A 129 7.01 8.02 14.79
N ALA A 130 6.08 8.24 13.84
CA ALA A 130 4.65 8.05 14.09
C ALA A 130 4.32 6.58 14.41
N ILE A 131 4.83 5.61 13.62
CA ILE A 131 4.63 4.17 13.87
C ILE A 131 5.18 3.79 15.25
N ARG A 132 6.38 4.23 15.60
CA ARG A 132 6.96 3.97 16.92
C ARG A 132 6.05 4.46 18.06
N ALA A 133 5.47 5.66 17.92
CA ALA A 133 4.55 6.21 18.91
C ALA A 133 3.23 5.43 19.05
N LEU A 134 2.81 4.69 17.99
CA LEU A 134 1.62 3.84 18.06
C LEU A 134 1.81 2.63 19.00
N ARG A 135 3.03 2.22 19.30
CA ARG A 135 3.29 1.12 20.24
C ARG A 135 2.76 1.45 21.64
N ASP A 136 2.94 2.69 22.09
CA ASP A 136 2.47 3.13 23.42
C ASP A 136 0.94 3.26 23.49
N SER A 137 0.30 3.66 22.39
CA SER A 137 -1.13 3.96 22.36
C SER A 137 -2.00 2.79 21.90
N HIS A 138 -1.48 1.90 21.05
CA HIS A 138 -2.25 0.83 20.39
C HIS A 138 -1.57 -0.54 20.41
N GLY A 139 -0.32 -0.64 20.89
CA GLY A 139 0.45 -1.88 20.82
C GLY A 139 1.29 -2.04 19.56
N GLY A 140 1.11 -1.19 18.54
CA GLY A 140 1.88 -1.17 17.30
C GLY A 140 1.09 -0.75 16.08
N PHE A 141 1.74 -0.75 14.93
CA PHE A 141 1.11 -0.29 13.68
C PHE A 141 0.00 -1.25 13.20
N ALA A 142 0.21 -2.57 13.33
CA ALA A 142 -0.81 -3.57 13.00
C ALA A 142 -2.07 -3.41 13.87
N ASP A 143 -1.89 -3.25 15.19
CA ASP A 143 -2.99 -3.09 16.12
C ASP A 143 -3.74 -1.78 15.89
N TRP A 144 -3.02 -0.71 15.53
CA TRP A 144 -3.65 0.56 15.13
C TRP A 144 -4.50 0.40 13.86
N LEU A 145 -4.01 -0.33 12.85
CA LEU A 145 -4.79 -0.62 11.64
C LEU A 145 -6.05 -1.41 11.98
N ASP A 146 -5.93 -2.46 12.79
CA ASP A 146 -7.06 -3.31 13.21
C ASP A 146 -8.10 -2.53 14.00
N ALA A 147 -7.65 -1.72 14.98
CA ALA A 147 -8.54 -0.88 15.79
C ALA A 147 -9.34 0.14 14.97
N HIS A 148 -8.82 0.53 13.80
CA HIS A 148 -9.46 1.49 12.93
C HIS A 148 -10.10 0.86 11.67
N ALA A 149 -10.11 -0.46 11.54
CA ALA A 149 -10.68 -1.14 10.38
C ALA A 149 -12.18 -0.86 10.23
N LEU A 150 -12.88 -0.70 11.33
CA LEU A 150 -14.30 -0.39 11.36
C LEU A 150 -14.55 1.09 11.68
N LEU A 151 -15.61 1.63 11.11
CA LEU A 151 -16.21 2.91 11.45
C LEU A 151 -17.70 2.68 11.63
N ASP A 152 -18.22 2.98 12.83
CA ASP A 152 -19.64 2.78 13.18
C ASP A 152 -20.12 1.33 12.92
N GLY A 153 -19.24 0.34 13.19
CA GLY A 153 -19.54 -1.08 12.99
C GLY A 153 -19.45 -1.59 11.55
N THR A 154 -19.12 -0.71 10.60
CA THR A 154 -18.94 -1.06 9.19
C THR A 154 -17.48 -0.94 8.77
N LEU A 155 -17.07 -1.69 7.74
CA LEU A 155 -15.73 -1.58 7.20
C LEU A 155 -15.46 -0.13 6.74
N ARG A 156 -14.35 0.45 7.20
CA ARG A 156 -13.95 1.80 6.83
C ARG A 156 -13.65 1.87 5.34
N ASP A 157 -14.27 2.81 4.65
CA ASP A 157 -14.03 3.06 3.24
C ASP A 157 -12.67 3.78 3.00
N ARG A 158 -12.24 3.83 1.75
CA ARG A 158 -10.98 4.46 1.34
C ARG A 158 -10.91 5.93 1.75
N ALA A 159 -12.00 6.68 1.62
CA ALA A 159 -12.01 8.12 1.91
C ALA A 159 -11.82 8.39 3.41
N ALA A 160 -12.48 7.59 4.26
CA ALA A 160 -12.34 7.66 5.70
C ALA A 160 -10.94 7.22 6.17
N TRP A 161 -10.35 6.20 5.54
CA TRP A 161 -8.95 5.82 5.78
C TRP A 161 -7.98 6.94 5.42
N VAL A 162 -8.11 7.56 4.25
CA VAL A 162 -7.26 8.69 3.84
C VAL A 162 -7.34 9.84 4.83
N LYS A 163 -8.55 10.15 5.32
CA LYS A 163 -8.76 11.19 6.34
C LYS A 163 -8.05 10.85 7.64
N LEU A 164 -8.07 9.57 8.04
CA LEU A 164 -7.37 9.08 9.22
C LEU A 164 -5.85 9.15 9.06
N PHE A 165 -5.32 8.60 7.94
CA PHE A 165 -3.88 8.59 7.68
C PHE A 165 -3.26 9.99 7.65
N LYS A 166 -3.96 10.98 7.09
CA LYS A 166 -3.49 12.38 7.04
C LYS A 166 -3.33 13.02 8.42
N LYS A 167 -3.92 12.47 9.48
CA LYS A 167 -3.75 12.98 10.84
C LYS A 167 -2.44 12.51 11.48
N SER A 168 -1.97 11.33 11.11
CA SER A 168 -0.84 10.66 11.76
C SER A 168 0.39 10.55 10.86
N PHE A 169 0.20 10.46 9.55
CA PHE A 169 1.26 10.17 8.60
C PHE A 169 1.42 11.25 7.53
N ARG A 170 2.63 11.38 7.00
CA ARG A 170 2.96 12.31 5.92
C ARG A 170 2.95 11.61 4.57
N PHE A 171 2.69 12.38 3.52
CA PHE A 171 2.66 11.94 2.12
C PHE A 171 1.64 10.83 1.85
N THR A 172 0.49 10.87 2.53
CA THR A 172 -0.55 9.84 2.47
C THR A 172 -1.77 10.34 1.70
N GLY A 173 -1.63 10.43 0.38
CA GLY A 173 -2.71 10.72 -0.57
C GLY A 173 -3.65 9.52 -0.78
N GLY A 174 -4.77 9.76 -1.51
CA GLY A 174 -5.80 8.75 -1.69
C GLY A 174 -5.33 7.48 -2.38
N GLU A 175 -4.52 7.59 -3.43
CA GLU A 175 -3.97 6.42 -4.13
C GLU A 175 -3.02 5.64 -3.22
N ILE A 176 -2.09 6.32 -2.56
CA ILE A 176 -1.09 5.70 -1.68
C ILE A 176 -1.77 4.91 -0.55
N VAL A 177 -2.73 5.51 0.14
CA VAL A 177 -3.45 4.84 1.24
C VAL A 177 -4.30 3.69 0.70
N GLY A 178 -4.96 3.87 -0.44
CA GLY A 178 -5.77 2.83 -1.09
C GLY A 178 -4.94 1.60 -1.44
N GLU A 179 -3.84 1.78 -2.17
CA GLU A 179 -2.95 0.70 -2.56
C GLU A 179 -2.30 0.01 -1.36
N PHE A 180 -1.81 0.78 -0.38
CA PHE A 180 -1.28 0.26 0.87
C PHE A 180 -2.29 -0.66 1.58
N LEU A 181 -3.53 -0.20 1.76
CA LEU A 181 -4.56 -0.98 2.46
C LEU A 181 -5.06 -2.17 1.65
N MET A 182 -5.15 -2.07 0.32
CA MET A 182 -5.44 -3.21 -0.56
C MET A 182 -4.33 -4.24 -0.48
N SER A 183 -3.06 -3.82 -0.48
CA SER A 183 -1.91 -4.72 -0.40
C SER A 183 -1.89 -5.55 0.88
N LEU A 184 -2.54 -5.08 1.95
CA LEU A 184 -2.60 -5.71 3.26
C LEU A 184 -3.93 -6.44 3.55
N GLY A 185 -4.91 -6.35 2.65
CA GLY A 185 -6.23 -6.95 2.85
C GLY A 185 -7.15 -6.20 3.80
N TYR A 186 -6.92 -4.90 4.05
CA TYR A 186 -7.88 -4.03 4.74
C TYR A 186 -8.96 -3.51 3.80
N LEU A 187 -8.64 -3.33 2.52
CA LEU A 187 -9.59 -3.00 1.47
C LEU A 187 -9.65 -4.11 0.42
N PRO A 188 -10.82 -4.38 -0.18
CA PRO A 188 -10.94 -5.30 -1.30
C PRO A 188 -10.37 -4.69 -2.58
N GLY A 189 -10.03 -5.53 -3.57
CA GLY A 189 -9.66 -5.08 -4.91
C GLY A 189 -8.23 -5.39 -5.34
N ALA A 190 -7.39 -5.97 -4.48
CA ALA A 190 -6.02 -6.36 -4.83
C ALA A 190 -5.97 -7.29 -6.05
N HIS A 191 -6.88 -8.23 -6.15
CA HIS A 191 -6.94 -9.21 -7.25
C HIS A 191 -8.35 -9.39 -7.79
N ARG A 192 -8.45 -9.78 -9.07
CA ARG A 192 -9.71 -10.26 -9.64
C ARG A 192 -10.14 -11.57 -8.97
N VAL A 193 -11.44 -11.81 -8.93
CA VAL A 193 -12.03 -13.02 -8.31
C VAL A 193 -11.55 -14.33 -8.95
N ASP A 194 -11.30 -14.32 -10.26
CA ASP A 194 -10.77 -15.45 -11.02
C ASP A 194 -9.26 -15.63 -10.92
N CYS A 195 -8.54 -14.71 -10.29
CA CYS A 195 -7.10 -14.81 -10.09
C CYS A 195 -6.75 -15.89 -9.06
N PRO A 196 -5.77 -16.78 -9.34
CA PRO A 196 -5.31 -17.77 -8.37
C PRO A 196 -4.81 -17.17 -7.05
N ALA A 197 -4.22 -15.95 -7.09
CA ALA A 197 -3.80 -15.23 -5.89
C ALA A 197 -5.03 -14.87 -5.02
N HIS A 198 -6.13 -14.40 -5.62
CA HIS A 198 -7.37 -14.11 -4.90
C HIS A 198 -7.87 -15.34 -4.12
N GLN A 199 -7.88 -16.51 -4.77
CA GLN A 199 -8.34 -17.76 -4.14
C GLN A 199 -7.48 -18.16 -2.91
N ARG A 200 -6.19 -17.84 -2.92
CA ARG A 200 -5.29 -18.04 -1.77
C ARG A 200 -5.58 -17.04 -0.66
N ILE A 201 -5.75 -15.77 -1.02
CA ILE A 201 -5.96 -14.65 -0.07
C ILE A 201 -7.28 -14.83 0.69
N VAL A 202 -8.37 -15.22 0.04
CA VAL A 202 -9.67 -15.42 0.71
C VAL A 202 -9.60 -16.50 1.80
N LYS A 203 -8.71 -17.49 1.67
CA LYS A 203 -8.48 -18.51 2.71
C LYS A 203 -7.82 -17.94 3.96
N LEU A 204 -7.09 -16.83 3.82
CA LEU A 204 -6.47 -16.11 4.94
C LEU A 204 -7.47 -15.23 5.69
N LYS A 205 -8.70 -15.10 5.21
CA LYS A 205 -9.77 -14.28 5.78
C LYS A 205 -9.31 -12.84 6.05
N PRO A 206 -8.87 -12.09 5.03
CA PRO A 206 -8.44 -10.71 5.19
C PRO A 206 -9.56 -9.86 5.81
N VAL A 207 -9.21 -8.72 6.37
CA VAL A 207 -10.13 -7.85 7.15
C VAL A 207 -11.39 -7.49 6.35
N TRP A 208 -11.24 -7.19 5.06
CA TRP A 208 -12.38 -6.86 4.19
C TRP A 208 -13.40 -8.00 4.03
N MET A 209 -13.03 -9.26 4.30
CA MET A 209 -13.96 -10.40 4.27
C MET A 209 -14.67 -10.63 5.58
N GLN A 210 -14.06 -10.27 6.72
CA GLN A 210 -14.62 -10.51 8.05
C GLN A 210 -15.77 -9.54 8.34
N HIS A 211 -15.80 -8.41 7.66
CA HIS A 211 -16.79 -7.36 7.81
C HIS A 211 -17.30 -6.95 6.43
N PRO A 212 -18.15 -7.77 5.78
CA PRO A 212 -18.71 -7.40 4.48
C PRO A 212 -19.52 -6.12 4.60
N LEU A 213 -19.28 -5.19 3.66
CA LEU A 213 -19.92 -3.87 3.59
C LEU A 213 -21.42 -3.96 3.34
#